data_9e7674941a15815468ef862b5c45f83f
#
_entry.id   9e7674941a15815468ef862b5c45f83f
#
_cell.length_a   1.000
_cell.length_b   1.000
_cell.length_c   1.000
_cell.angle_alpha   90.00
_cell.angle_beta   90.00
_cell.angle_gamma   90.00
#
_symmetry.space_group_name_H-M   'P 1'
#
loop_
_entity.id
_entity.type
_entity.pdbx_description
1 polymer ?
#
loop_
_entity_poly.entity_id
_entity_poly.type
_entity_poly.pdbx_seq_one_letter_code
_entity_poly.pdbx_strand_id
1 'polypeptide(L)'
;APITAYSQQTRGLLGCIITSLTGRDKNQVEGEVQVVSTATQSFLATCVNGVCWTVFHGAGSKTLAGPKGPITQMYTNVDQDLVGWQAPPGARSLTPCTCGSSDLYLVTRHADVIPVRRRGDSRGSLLSPRPVSYLKGSSGGPLLCPSGHAVGIFRAAVCTRGVAKAVDFIPVESMETTMRSPVFTDNSSPPAVPQTFQVAHLHAPTGSGKSTKVPAAYAAQGYKVLVLNPSVAATLG
;
A
#
# COMPACT_ATOMS: atom_id res chain seq x y z
N ALA A 1 -9.19 -13.96 -25.35
CA ALA A 1 -9.76 -14.98 -24.49
C ALA A 1 -10.60 -14.32 -23.39
N PRO A 2 -11.72 -14.91 -22.98
CA PRO A 2 -12.50 -14.35 -21.89
C PRO A 2 -11.70 -14.38 -20.57
N ILE A 3 -11.82 -13.31 -19.79
CA ILE A 3 -11.23 -13.25 -18.46
C ILE A 3 -12.11 -14.11 -17.54
N THR A 4 -11.52 -15.11 -16.91
CA THR A 4 -12.19 -15.97 -15.96
C THR A 4 -11.44 -15.97 -14.64
N ALA A 5 -12.19 -16.12 -13.55
CA ALA A 5 -11.63 -16.16 -12.21
C ALA A 5 -12.26 -17.28 -11.39
N TYR A 6 -11.48 -17.88 -10.50
CA TYR A 6 -11.96 -18.84 -9.52
C TYR A 6 -11.20 -18.66 -8.21
N SER A 7 -11.80 -19.12 -7.11
CA SER A 7 -11.21 -18.98 -5.78
C SER A 7 -11.19 -20.30 -5.03
N GLN A 8 -10.19 -20.44 -4.14
CA GLN A 8 -10.08 -21.55 -3.22
C GLN A 8 -9.85 -21.01 -1.81
N GLN A 9 -10.61 -21.55 -0.84
CA GLN A 9 -10.32 -21.26 0.57
C GLN A 9 -9.22 -22.19 1.04
N THR A 10 -8.10 -21.64 1.51
CA THR A 10 -6.93 -22.39 1.99
C THR A 10 -6.79 -22.37 3.51
N ARG A 11 -7.54 -21.49 4.21
CA ARG A 11 -7.47 -21.33 5.66
C ARG A 11 -8.82 -21.01 6.28
N GLY A 12 -9.07 -21.55 7.48
CA GLY A 12 -10.12 -21.08 8.35
C GLY A 12 -9.65 -19.93 9.25
N LEU A 13 -10.54 -19.42 10.09
CA LEU A 13 -10.24 -18.28 10.99
C LEU A 13 -9.07 -18.58 11.94
N LEU A 14 -9.03 -19.77 12.54
CA LEU A 14 -7.95 -20.15 13.45
C LEU A 14 -6.60 -20.20 12.73
N GLY A 15 -6.55 -20.73 11.51
CA GLY A 15 -5.35 -20.75 10.70
C GLY A 15 -4.85 -19.33 10.36
N CYS A 16 -5.75 -18.39 10.09
CA CYS A 16 -5.41 -17.00 9.87
C CYS A 16 -4.80 -16.34 11.12
N ILE A 17 -5.35 -16.62 12.29
CA ILE A 17 -4.83 -16.10 13.56
C ILE A 17 -3.42 -16.64 13.82
N ILE A 18 -3.21 -17.94 13.69
CA ILE A 18 -1.89 -18.57 13.91
C ILE A 18 -0.87 -18.04 12.92
N THR A 19 -1.21 -17.90 11.65
CA THR A 19 -0.34 -17.34 10.62
C THR A 19 0.04 -15.89 10.93
N SER A 20 -0.91 -15.09 11.40
CA SER A 20 -0.68 -13.71 11.82
C SER A 20 0.31 -13.63 12.98
N LEU A 21 0.22 -14.53 13.97
CA LEU A 21 1.09 -14.54 15.13
C LEU A 21 2.50 -15.04 14.82
N THR A 22 2.64 -16.03 13.96
CA THR A 22 3.94 -16.65 13.65
C THR A 22 4.67 -15.96 12.50
N GLY A 23 3.96 -15.24 11.64
CA GLY A 23 4.50 -14.66 10.42
C GLY A 23 4.89 -15.71 9.37
N ARG A 24 4.52 -16.97 9.55
CA ARG A 24 4.83 -18.07 8.64
C ARG A 24 3.59 -18.56 7.93
N ASP A 25 3.67 -18.63 6.61
CA ASP A 25 2.68 -19.25 5.77
C ASP A 25 3.39 -20.22 4.83
N LYS A 26 3.21 -21.52 5.10
CA LYS A 26 3.79 -22.60 4.30
C LYS A 26 2.88 -23.05 3.17
N ASN A 27 1.68 -22.49 3.06
CA ASN A 27 0.80 -22.81 1.96
C ASN A 27 1.43 -22.39 0.63
N GLN A 28 1.24 -23.24 -0.37
CA GLN A 28 1.71 -22.93 -1.70
C GLN A 28 0.93 -21.74 -2.26
N VAL A 29 1.67 -20.75 -2.76
CA VAL A 29 1.09 -19.58 -3.40
C VAL A 29 0.95 -19.85 -4.89
N GLU A 30 -0.24 -19.59 -5.42
CA GLU A 30 -0.57 -19.75 -6.84
C GLU A 30 -1.37 -18.56 -7.34
N GLY A 31 -1.25 -18.26 -8.63
CA GLY A 31 -2.03 -17.23 -9.29
C GLY A 31 -1.47 -15.81 -9.09
N GLU A 32 -2.15 -14.86 -9.70
CA GLU A 32 -1.76 -13.44 -9.75
C GLU A 32 -2.38 -12.61 -8.64
N VAL A 33 -3.46 -13.12 -8.04
CA VAL A 33 -4.21 -12.42 -6.98
C VAL A 33 -4.22 -13.27 -5.74
N GLN A 34 -3.86 -12.66 -4.62
CA GLN A 34 -3.81 -13.32 -3.31
C GLN A 34 -4.85 -12.73 -2.38
N VAL A 35 -5.51 -13.56 -1.61
CA VAL A 35 -6.34 -13.09 -0.50
C VAL A 35 -5.43 -12.88 0.70
N VAL A 36 -5.44 -11.67 1.23
CA VAL A 36 -4.67 -11.31 2.42
C VAL A 36 -5.67 -11.06 3.54
N SER A 37 -5.44 -11.71 4.67
CA SER A 37 -6.34 -11.60 5.82
C SER A 37 -5.57 -11.16 7.06
N THR A 38 -6.21 -10.28 7.83
CA THR A 38 -5.86 -10.03 9.22
C THR A 38 -6.90 -10.73 10.09
N ALA A 39 -6.74 -10.70 11.42
CA ALA A 39 -7.72 -11.29 12.32
C ALA A 39 -9.12 -10.64 12.22
N THR A 40 -9.20 -9.41 11.71
CA THR A 40 -10.44 -8.62 11.68
C THR A 40 -10.90 -8.26 10.27
N GLN A 41 -10.07 -8.46 9.25
CA GLN A 41 -10.30 -7.91 7.91
C GLN A 41 -9.66 -8.77 6.84
N SER A 42 -10.30 -8.82 5.68
CA SER A 42 -9.81 -9.51 4.50
C SER A 42 -9.78 -8.54 3.31
N PHE A 43 -8.76 -8.62 2.48
CA PHE A 43 -8.62 -7.81 1.27
C PHE A 43 -7.75 -8.59 0.27
N LEU A 44 -7.51 -8.01 -0.90
CA LEU A 44 -6.75 -8.68 -1.96
C LEU A 44 -5.39 -8.02 -2.15
N ALA A 45 -4.44 -8.80 -2.64
CA ALA A 45 -3.17 -8.30 -3.15
C ALA A 45 -2.97 -8.83 -4.57
N THR A 46 -2.48 -7.98 -5.44
CA THR A 46 -2.27 -8.29 -6.85
C THR A 46 -0.79 -8.24 -7.17
N CYS A 47 -0.26 -9.30 -7.79
CA CYS A 47 1.15 -9.37 -8.16
C CYS A 47 1.35 -8.75 -9.54
N VAL A 48 2.20 -7.73 -9.60
CA VAL A 48 2.62 -7.06 -10.83
C VAL A 48 4.14 -6.91 -10.78
N ASN A 49 4.83 -7.37 -11.81
CA ASN A 49 6.30 -7.26 -11.91
C ASN A 49 7.06 -7.81 -10.69
N GLY A 50 6.62 -8.93 -10.14
CA GLY A 50 7.29 -9.58 -9.02
C GLY A 50 7.03 -8.95 -7.66
N VAL A 51 6.10 -8.03 -7.56
CA VAL A 51 5.70 -7.36 -6.32
C VAL A 51 4.23 -7.59 -6.07
N CYS A 52 3.86 -7.97 -4.85
CA CYS A 52 2.47 -8.06 -4.42
C CYS A 52 2.03 -6.70 -3.88
N TRP A 53 1.07 -6.09 -4.55
CA TRP A 53 0.56 -4.76 -4.24
C TRP A 53 -0.81 -4.83 -3.57
N THR A 54 -1.02 -3.99 -2.61
CA THR A 54 -2.33 -3.81 -1.99
C THR A 54 -2.49 -2.38 -1.49
N VAL A 55 -3.64 -2.12 -0.87
CA VAL A 55 -3.98 -0.80 -0.34
C VAL A 55 -3.43 -0.62 1.08
N PHE A 56 -2.89 0.56 1.34
CA PHE A 56 -2.36 0.90 2.66
C PHE A 56 -3.46 0.90 3.74
N HIS A 57 -4.66 1.35 3.40
CA HIS A 57 -5.77 1.37 4.38
C HIS A 57 -6.18 -0.04 4.82
N GLY A 58 -5.83 -1.08 4.05
CA GLY A 58 -6.04 -2.48 4.45
C GLY A 58 -4.86 -3.05 5.22
N ALA A 59 -3.67 -2.95 4.65
CA ALA A 59 -2.47 -3.61 5.17
C ALA A 59 -1.67 -2.77 6.18
N GLY A 60 -1.75 -1.43 6.08
CA GLY A 60 -0.89 -0.57 6.89
C GLY A 60 0.59 -0.87 6.65
N SER A 61 1.37 -0.88 7.70
CA SER A 61 2.81 -1.21 7.66
C SER A 61 3.10 -2.67 8.02
N LYS A 62 2.10 -3.55 7.94
CA LYS A 62 2.24 -4.95 8.37
C LYS A 62 3.12 -5.76 7.42
N THR A 63 3.73 -6.79 7.98
CA THR A 63 4.45 -7.79 7.20
C THR A 63 3.47 -8.75 6.54
N LEU A 64 3.92 -9.37 5.45
CA LEU A 64 3.22 -10.48 4.81
C LEU A 64 3.79 -11.79 5.34
N ALA A 65 2.94 -12.72 5.74
CA ALA A 65 3.41 -14.03 6.18
C ALA A 65 3.93 -14.82 4.98
N GLY A 66 5.17 -15.26 5.07
CA GLY A 66 5.84 -16.03 4.02
C GLY A 66 6.29 -17.40 4.51
N PRO A 67 6.77 -18.28 3.60
CA PRO A 67 7.15 -19.65 3.95
C PRO A 67 8.35 -19.72 4.91
N LYS A 68 9.20 -18.71 4.91
CA LYS A 68 10.38 -18.62 5.79
C LYS A 68 10.20 -17.62 6.93
N GLY A 69 9.00 -17.08 7.11
CA GLY A 69 8.70 -16.07 8.12
C GLY A 69 8.17 -14.77 7.51
N PRO A 70 8.04 -13.71 8.31
CA PRO A 70 7.47 -12.44 7.84
C PRO A 70 8.28 -11.82 6.71
N ILE A 71 7.56 -11.31 5.72
CA ILE A 71 8.14 -10.55 4.60
C ILE A 71 7.88 -9.07 4.86
N THR A 72 8.94 -8.28 4.96
CA THR A 72 8.85 -6.83 5.17
C THR A 72 8.41 -6.13 3.89
N GLN A 73 7.63 -5.05 4.02
CA GLN A 73 7.25 -4.23 2.87
C GLN A 73 8.48 -3.66 2.16
N MET A 74 8.51 -3.81 0.84
CA MET A 74 9.51 -3.17 -0.01
C MET A 74 9.15 -1.73 -0.33
N TYR A 75 7.86 -1.46 -0.50
CA TYR A 75 7.35 -0.17 -0.93
C TYR A 75 6.18 0.23 -0.04
N THR A 76 6.18 1.48 0.39
CA THR A 76 5.08 2.07 1.16
C THR A 76 4.86 3.48 0.65
N ASN A 77 3.69 3.75 0.12
CA ASN A 77 3.30 5.07 -0.37
C ASN A 77 1.94 5.42 0.20
N VAL A 78 1.95 6.09 1.35
CA VAL A 78 0.71 6.45 2.06
C VAL A 78 -0.16 7.39 1.25
N ASP A 79 0.46 8.33 0.54
CA ASP A 79 -0.25 9.33 -0.26
C ASP A 79 -1.05 8.70 -1.40
N GLN A 80 -0.51 7.62 -1.99
CA GLN A 80 -1.18 6.87 -3.04
C GLN A 80 -2.00 5.69 -2.50
N ASP A 81 -2.05 5.51 -1.18
CA ASP A 81 -2.72 4.37 -0.53
C ASP A 81 -2.17 3.01 -0.99
N LEU A 82 -0.86 2.91 -1.17
CA LEU A 82 -0.22 1.78 -1.84
C LEU A 82 0.90 1.19 -1.00
N VAL A 83 0.92 -0.14 -0.89
CA VAL A 83 2.03 -0.89 -0.31
C VAL A 83 2.39 -2.07 -1.20
N GLY A 84 3.65 -2.50 -1.12
CA GLY A 84 4.12 -3.66 -1.88
C GLY A 84 5.11 -4.50 -1.08
N TRP A 85 5.01 -5.81 -1.27
CA TRP A 85 5.96 -6.79 -0.76
C TRP A 85 6.56 -7.55 -1.94
N GLN A 86 7.75 -8.08 -1.76
CA GLN A 86 8.27 -9.04 -2.71
C GLN A 86 7.28 -10.20 -2.84
N ALA A 87 6.96 -10.57 -4.07
CA ALA A 87 6.04 -11.68 -4.32
C ALA A 87 6.63 -12.98 -3.75
N PRO A 88 5.82 -13.77 -3.02
CA PRO A 88 6.29 -15.06 -2.52
C PRO A 88 6.57 -16.03 -3.67
N PRO A 89 7.41 -17.06 -3.45
CA PRO A 89 7.69 -18.08 -4.45
C PRO A 89 6.40 -18.73 -4.95
N GLY A 90 6.26 -18.90 -6.26
CA GLY A 90 5.09 -19.48 -6.89
C GLY A 90 4.00 -18.48 -7.29
N ALA A 91 4.05 -17.25 -6.80
CA ALA A 91 3.14 -16.20 -7.24
C ALA A 91 3.43 -15.82 -8.70
N ARG A 92 2.36 -15.70 -9.49
CA ARG A 92 2.47 -15.24 -10.87
C ARG A 92 2.22 -13.75 -10.92
N SER A 93 2.99 -13.05 -11.74
CA SER A 93 2.82 -11.62 -11.93
C SER A 93 2.00 -11.33 -13.17
N LEU A 94 1.09 -10.37 -13.04
CA LEU A 94 0.44 -9.76 -14.19
C LEU A 94 1.41 -8.80 -14.88
N THR A 95 1.24 -8.68 -16.18
CA THR A 95 1.98 -7.70 -16.99
C THR A 95 1.21 -6.38 -16.99
N PRO A 96 1.87 -5.24 -16.81
CA PRO A 96 1.20 -3.94 -16.95
C PRO A 96 0.60 -3.76 -18.34
N CYS A 97 -0.60 -3.18 -18.38
CA CYS A 97 -1.28 -2.88 -19.63
C CYS A 97 -0.59 -1.76 -20.40
N THR A 98 -0.47 -1.94 -21.70
CA THR A 98 0.07 -0.94 -22.64
C THR A 98 -0.93 -0.56 -23.73
N CYS A 99 -2.11 -1.20 -23.76
CA CYS A 99 -3.07 -1.01 -24.87
C CYS A 99 -3.93 0.26 -24.73
N GLY A 100 -3.98 0.88 -23.55
CA GLY A 100 -4.77 2.10 -23.33
C GLY A 100 -6.29 1.92 -23.42
N SER A 101 -6.81 0.69 -23.37
CA SER A 101 -8.24 0.43 -23.42
C SER A 101 -8.99 1.09 -22.28
N SER A 102 -10.18 1.61 -22.57
CA SER A 102 -11.10 2.11 -21.55
C SER A 102 -12.07 1.06 -21.04
N ASP A 103 -12.11 -0.10 -21.64
CA ASP A 103 -12.90 -1.24 -21.16
C ASP A 103 -12.06 -2.03 -20.18
N LEU A 104 -12.47 -2.02 -18.93
CA LEU A 104 -11.74 -2.65 -17.83
C LEU A 104 -12.60 -3.73 -17.18
N TYR A 105 -11.93 -4.62 -16.45
CA TYR A 105 -12.57 -5.71 -15.75
C TYR A 105 -12.00 -5.80 -14.34
N LEU A 106 -12.86 -5.60 -13.34
CA LEU A 106 -12.49 -5.74 -11.93
C LEU A 106 -12.71 -7.19 -11.50
N VAL A 107 -11.69 -7.80 -10.91
CA VAL A 107 -11.82 -9.13 -10.29
C VAL A 107 -12.06 -8.93 -8.80
N THR A 108 -13.20 -9.45 -8.31
CA THR A 108 -13.60 -9.31 -6.91
C THR A 108 -13.08 -10.47 -6.04
N ARG A 109 -13.21 -10.31 -4.72
CA ARG A 109 -12.87 -11.37 -3.76
C ARG A 109 -13.71 -12.65 -3.95
N HIS A 110 -14.86 -12.54 -4.59
CA HIS A 110 -15.74 -13.67 -4.91
C HIS A 110 -15.38 -14.34 -6.24
N ALA A 111 -14.27 -13.91 -6.85
CA ALA A 111 -13.83 -14.34 -8.18
C ALA A 111 -14.84 -13.99 -9.29
N ASP A 112 -15.63 -12.97 -9.07
CA ASP A 112 -16.46 -12.39 -10.11
C ASP A 112 -15.67 -11.38 -10.94
N VAL A 113 -15.98 -11.31 -12.23
CA VAL A 113 -15.38 -10.35 -13.16
C VAL A 113 -16.42 -9.31 -13.51
N ILE A 114 -16.21 -8.07 -13.11
CA ILE A 114 -17.17 -6.98 -13.27
C ILE A 114 -16.69 -6.02 -14.35
N PRO A 115 -17.48 -5.75 -15.41
CA PRO A 115 -17.12 -4.74 -16.39
C PRO A 115 -17.13 -3.33 -15.81
N VAL A 116 -16.07 -2.58 -16.11
CA VAL A 116 -15.86 -1.19 -15.66
C VAL A 116 -15.43 -0.35 -16.84
N ARG A 117 -16.02 0.81 -17.00
CA ARG A 117 -15.60 1.77 -18.02
C ARG A 117 -14.66 2.81 -17.42
N ARG A 118 -13.46 2.90 -17.92
CA ARG A 118 -12.50 3.90 -17.45
C ARG A 118 -13.02 5.31 -17.73
N ARG A 119 -12.99 6.16 -16.70
CA ARG A 119 -13.45 7.57 -16.78
C ARG A 119 -12.33 8.58 -16.58
N GLY A 120 -11.20 8.15 -16.09
CA GLY A 120 -10.04 8.99 -15.82
C GLY A 120 -8.84 8.12 -15.44
N ASP A 121 -7.80 8.76 -14.91
CA ASP A 121 -6.56 8.07 -14.57
C ASP A 121 -6.74 7.05 -13.43
N SER A 122 -7.66 7.33 -12.51
CA SER A 122 -7.85 6.53 -11.30
C SER A 122 -9.32 6.25 -10.98
N ARG A 123 -10.22 6.46 -11.94
CA ARG A 123 -11.65 6.22 -11.75
C ARG A 123 -12.26 5.48 -12.92
N GLY A 124 -13.18 4.56 -12.61
CA GLY A 124 -13.99 3.86 -13.58
C GLY A 124 -15.45 3.76 -13.12
N SER A 125 -16.38 3.75 -14.06
CA SER A 125 -17.81 3.56 -13.82
C SER A 125 -18.16 2.08 -13.93
N LEU A 126 -18.95 1.55 -12.97
CA LEU A 126 -19.53 0.22 -13.13
C LEU A 126 -20.61 0.25 -14.20
N LEU A 127 -20.58 -0.69 -15.13
CA LEU A 127 -21.61 -0.81 -16.15
C LEU A 127 -22.96 -1.17 -15.54
N SER A 128 -22.93 -1.97 -14.45
CA SER A 128 -24.10 -2.30 -13.66
C SER A 128 -23.82 -1.96 -12.20
N PRO A 129 -24.55 -1.02 -11.60
CA PRO A 129 -24.38 -0.69 -10.18
C PRO A 129 -24.58 -1.92 -9.30
N ARG A 130 -23.81 -1.99 -8.22
CA ARG A 130 -23.83 -3.11 -7.25
C ARG A 130 -23.99 -2.58 -5.84
N PRO A 131 -24.59 -3.36 -4.93
CA PRO A 131 -24.52 -3.01 -3.51
C PRO A 131 -23.07 -2.86 -3.06
N VAL A 132 -22.77 -1.85 -2.24
CA VAL A 132 -21.41 -1.63 -1.76
C VAL A 132 -20.86 -2.84 -1.01
N SER A 133 -21.74 -3.59 -0.33
CA SER A 133 -21.37 -4.83 0.39
C SER A 133 -20.78 -5.90 -0.53
N TYR A 134 -21.16 -5.90 -1.80
CA TYR A 134 -20.65 -6.84 -2.79
C TYR A 134 -19.16 -6.62 -3.09
N LEU A 135 -18.71 -5.36 -3.03
CA LEU A 135 -17.32 -4.99 -3.29
C LEU A 135 -16.45 -4.97 -2.04
N LYS A 136 -17.05 -5.09 -0.87
CA LYS A 136 -16.33 -5.06 0.40
C LYS A 136 -15.32 -6.21 0.46
N GLY A 137 -14.08 -5.90 0.84
CA GLY A 137 -13.00 -6.87 0.90
C GLY A 137 -12.31 -7.15 -0.43
N SER A 138 -12.70 -6.48 -1.51
CA SER A 138 -12.06 -6.60 -2.83
C SER A 138 -10.98 -5.55 -3.08
N SER A 139 -10.75 -4.64 -2.15
CA SER A 139 -9.65 -3.66 -2.25
C SER A 139 -8.33 -4.38 -2.44
N GLY A 140 -7.51 -3.90 -3.35
CA GLY A 140 -6.26 -4.55 -3.76
C GLY A 140 -6.42 -5.54 -4.93
N GLY A 141 -7.64 -5.84 -5.33
CA GLY A 141 -7.93 -6.68 -6.50
C GLY A 141 -7.64 -5.96 -7.82
N PRO A 142 -7.34 -6.72 -8.88
CA PRO A 142 -6.90 -6.12 -10.13
C PRO A 142 -8.03 -5.54 -10.96
N LEU A 143 -7.72 -4.44 -11.67
CA LEU A 143 -8.46 -4.02 -12.86
C LEU A 143 -7.63 -4.40 -14.07
N LEU A 144 -8.23 -5.16 -14.97
CA LEU A 144 -7.57 -5.72 -16.14
C LEU A 144 -8.13 -5.09 -17.42
N CYS A 145 -7.27 -4.97 -18.44
CA CYS A 145 -7.71 -4.66 -19.79
C CYS A 145 -8.27 -5.93 -20.47
N PRO A 146 -8.87 -5.82 -21.68
CA PRO A 146 -9.40 -7.00 -22.36
C PRO A 146 -8.38 -8.10 -22.64
N SER A 147 -7.10 -7.77 -22.70
CA SER A 147 -6.00 -8.73 -22.86
C SER A 147 -5.58 -9.41 -21.56
N GLY A 148 -6.19 -9.04 -20.42
CA GLY A 148 -5.82 -9.60 -19.12
C GLY A 148 -4.60 -8.95 -18.46
N HIS A 149 -4.11 -7.84 -18.99
CA HIS A 149 -3.01 -7.10 -18.39
C HIS A 149 -3.49 -6.14 -17.31
N ALA A 150 -2.65 -5.85 -16.34
CA ALA A 150 -3.01 -5.02 -15.19
C ALA A 150 -3.05 -3.54 -15.57
N VAL A 151 -4.17 -2.90 -15.29
CA VAL A 151 -4.35 -1.45 -15.40
C VAL A 151 -4.16 -0.78 -14.06
N GLY A 152 -4.56 -1.44 -12.99
CA GLY A 152 -4.43 -0.95 -11.63
C GLY A 152 -5.02 -1.91 -10.61
N ILE A 153 -5.13 -1.44 -9.38
CA ILE A 153 -5.77 -2.19 -8.30
C ILE A 153 -6.92 -1.38 -7.69
N PHE A 154 -7.98 -2.06 -7.34
CA PHE A 154 -9.16 -1.45 -6.74
C PHE A 154 -8.81 -0.84 -5.36
N ARG A 155 -9.13 0.42 -5.17
CA ARG A 155 -8.88 1.15 -3.93
C ARG A 155 -10.14 1.32 -3.09
N ALA A 156 -11.18 1.87 -3.67
CA ALA A 156 -12.42 2.18 -2.95
C ALA A 156 -13.60 2.27 -3.91
N ALA A 157 -14.79 1.93 -3.40
CA ALA A 157 -16.03 2.12 -4.14
C ALA A 157 -16.53 3.55 -3.97
N VAL A 158 -17.04 4.12 -5.05
CA VAL A 158 -17.76 5.39 -5.02
C VAL A 158 -19.25 5.05 -4.95
N CYS A 159 -19.85 5.30 -3.82
CA CYS A 159 -21.22 4.86 -3.56
C CYS A 159 -22.14 6.01 -3.15
N THR A 160 -23.43 5.82 -3.46
CA THR A 160 -24.50 6.69 -3.04
C THR A 160 -25.61 5.80 -2.48
N ARG A 161 -26.01 6.04 -1.24
CA ARG A 161 -27.07 5.28 -0.54
C ARG A 161 -26.84 3.76 -0.58
N GLY A 162 -25.59 3.34 -0.34
CA GLY A 162 -25.22 1.93 -0.28
C GLY A 162 -25.08 1.24 -1.64
N VAL A 163 -25.17 1.99 -2.74
CA VAL A 163 -25.02 1.48 -4.10
C VAL A 163 -23.72 2.00 -4.71
N ALA A 164 -22.83 1.09 -5.10
CA ALA A 164 -21.60 1.43 -5.81
C ALA A 164 -21.91 1.66 -7.30
N LYS A 165 -21.55 2.83 -7.81
CA LYS A 165 -21.72 3.22 -9.22
C LYS A 165 -20.38 3.37 -9.93
N ALA A 166 -19.32 3.59 -9.18
CA ALA A 166 -17.97 3.78 -9.69
C ALA A 166 -16.96 3.21 -8.72
N VAL A 167 -15.74 3.09 -9.18
CA VAL A 167 -14.60 2.63 -8.37
C VAL A 167 -13.44 3.59 -8.55
N ASP A 168 -12.72 3.84 -7.46
CA ASP A 168 -11.40 4.45 -7.49
C ASP A 168 -10.37 3.34 -7.50
N PHE A 169 -9.35 3.48 -8.32
CA PHE A 169 -8.26 2.51 -8.39
C PHE A 169 -6.91 3.22 -8.44
N ILE A 170 -5.88 2.47 -8.05
CA ILE A 170 -4.50 2.94 -8.10
C ILE A 170 -3.92 2.41 -9.41
N PRO A 171 -3.56 3.28 -10.37
CA PRO A 171 -3.05 2.83 -11.66
C PRO A 171 -1.65 2.22 -11.53
N VAL A 172 -1.29 1.33 -12.46
CA VAL A 172 0.04 0.70 -12.47
C VAL A 172 1.18 1.72 -12.60
N GLU A 173 0.92 2.86 -13.18
CA GLU A 173 1.89 3.96 -13.27
C GLU A 173 2.28 4.48 -11.88
N SER A 174 1.36 4.45 -10.91
CA SER A 174 1.65 4.78 -9.51
C SER A 174 2.56 3.75 -8.85
N MET A 175 2.42 2.48 -9.23
CA MET A 175 3.33 1.42 -8.78
C MET A 175 4.74 1.65 -9.31
N GLU A 176 4.87 1.95 -10.60
CA GLU A 176 6.15 2.24 -11.23
C GLU A 176 6.81 3.47 -10.62
N THR A 177 6.05 4.54 -10.38
CA THR A 177 6.53 5.74 -9.73
C THR A 177 7.00 5.45 -8.30
N THR A 178 6.26 4.65 -7.55
CA THR A 178 6.62 4.23 -6.19
C THR A 178 7.91 3.43 -6.19
N MET A 179 8.10 2.53 -7.15
CA MET A 179 9.33 1.72 -7.28
C MET A 179 10.55 2.57 -7.62
N ARG A 180 10.37 3.66 -8.36
CA ARG A 180 11.46 4.58 -8.74
C ARG A 180 11.72 5.67 -7.71
N SER A 181 10.77 5.91 -6.81
CA SER A 181 10.97 6.86 -5.73
C SER A 181 12.14 6.37 -4.89
N PRO A 182 13.10 7.26 -4.55
CA PRO A 182 14.14 6.85 -3.65
C PRO A 182 13.46 6.28 -2.42
N VAL A 183 13.75 5.02 -2.13
CA VAL A 183 13.46 4.45 -0.84
C VAL A 183 13.97 5.51 0.13
N PHE A 184 13.08 6.08 0.93
CA PHE A 184 13.50 6.84 2.07
C PHE A 184 14.42 5.89 2.84
N THR A 185 15.69 5.96 2.50
CA THR A 185 16.70 5.42 3.38
C THR A 185 16.55 6.33 4.58
N ASP A 186 15.73 5.91 5.51
CA ASP A 186 15.92 6.35 6.85
C ASP A 186 17.42 6.19 7.06
N ASN A 187 18.13 7.31 7.13
CA ASN A 187 19.46 7.32 7.67
C ASN A 187 19.31 6.92 9.15
N SER A 188 18.86 5.70 9.35
CA SER A 188 18.61 5.10 10.65
C SER A 188 19.91 4.77 11.38
N SER A 189 21.06 4.99 10.72
CA SER A 189 22.25 5.31 11.45
C SER A 189 22.10 6.77 11.87
N PRO A 190 21.68 7.06 13.12
CA PRO A 190 21.75 8.42 13.58
C PRO A 190 23.18 8.90 13.36
N PRO A 191 23.36 10.13 12.85
CA PRO A 191 24.70 10.69 12.76
C PRO A 191 25.36 10.49 14.10
N ALA A 192 26.60 9.98 14.09
CA ALA A 192 27.33 9.68 15.34
C ALA A 192 27.19 10.87 16.29
N VAL A 193 26.53 10.64 17.41
CA VAL A 193 26.41 11.69 18.43
C VAL A 193 27.82 12.05 18.86
N PRO A 194 28.21 13.33 18.79
CA PRO A 194 29.54 13.73 19.26
C PRO A 194 29.74 13.24 20.70
N GLN A 195 30.89 12.66 20.98
CA GLN A 195 31.20 12.13 22.32
C GLN A 195 31.25 13.24 23.38
N THR A 196 31.47 14.48 22.96
CA THR A 196 31.42 15.65 23.83
C THR A 196 30.48 16.68 23.24
N PHE A 197 29.49 17.05 23.99
CA PHE A 197 28.52 18.08 23.59
C PHE A 197 28.00 18.82 24.82
N GLN A 198 27.52 20.03 24.60
CA GLN A 198 26.89 20.83 25.63
C GLN A 198 25.37 20.77 25.46
N VAL A 199 24.68 20.63 26.58
CA VAL A 199 23.21 20.67 26.60
C VAL A 199 22.77 22.00 27.17
N ALA A 200 21.99 22.74 26.41
CA ALA A 200 21.36 23.96 26.87
C ALA A 200 19.85 23.76 26.93
N HIS A 201 19.25 24.09 28.06
CA HIS A 201 17.80 24.06 28.24
C HIS A 201 17.26 25.47 28.07
N LEU A 202 16.35 25.62 27.10
CA LEU A 202 15.74 26.91 26.80
C LEU A 202 14.25 26.86 27.06
N HIS A 203 13.79 27.73 27.97
CA HIS A 203 12.38 27.87 28.29
C HIS A 203 11.87 29.17 27.65
N ALA A 204 11.03 29.04 26.64
CA ALA A 204 10.40 30.16 25.97
C ALA A 204 8.99 29.79 25.55
N PRO A 205 8.07 30.79 25.45
CA PRO A 205 6.71 30.51 24.99
C PRO A 205 6.66 29.93 23.60
N THR A 206 5.63 29.14 23.32
CA THR A 206 5.36 28.65 21.98
C THR A 206 5.20 29.82 21.00
N GLY A 207 5.81 29.75 19.82
CA GLY A 207 5.76 30.83 18.82
C GLY A 207 6.82 31.89 18.99
N SER A 208 7.74 31.78 19.96
CA SER A 208 8.85 32.72 20.15
C SER A 208 10.00 32.55 19.15
N GLY A 209 9.94 31.52 18.27
CA GLY A 209 10.98 31.23 17.29
C GLY A 209 12.11 30.39 17.83
N LYS A 210 11.95 29.75 18.98
CA LYS A 210 13.00 28.90 19.59
C LYS A 210 13.45 27.74 18.68
N SER A 211 12.55 27.14 17.91
CA SER A 211 12.86 26.02 17.02
C SER A 211 13.57 26.45 15.75
N THR A 212 13.43 27.70 15.33
CA THR A 212 14.00 28.22 14.08
C THR A 212 15.17 29.16 14.33
N LYS A 213 15.06 30.09 15.29
CA LYS A 213 16.05 31.12 15.54
C LYS A 213 17.25 30.62 16.36
N VAL A 214 17.00 29.76 17.34
CA VAL A 214 18.08 29.31 18.24
C VAL A 214 19.05 28.37 17.54
N PRO A 215 18.61 27.31 16.83
CA PRO A 215 19.53 26.47 16.07
C PRO A 215 20.33 27.27 15.03
N ALA A 216 19.68 28.21 14.34
CA ALA A 216 20.33 29.05 13.34
C ALA A 216 21.41 29.95 13.96
N ALA A 217 21.16 30.51 15.15
CA ALA A 217 22.14 31.33 15.85
C ALA A 217 23.40 30.54 16.24
N TYR A 218 23.22 29.31 16.76
CA TYR A 218 24.35 28.44 17.08
C TYR A 218 25.11 27.99 15.83
N ALA A 219 24.39 27.63 14.76
CA ALA A 219 25.02 27.24 13.50
C ALA A 219 25.84 28.38 12.89
N ALA A 220 25.35 29.62 12.99
CA ALA A 220 26.09 30.81 12.54
C ALA A 220 27.39 31.05 13.30
N GLN A 221 27.50 30.55 14.53
CA GLN A 221 28.71 30.57 15.33
C GLN A 221 29.64 29.39 15.06
N GLY A 222 29.32 28.52 14.10
CA GLY A 222 30.16 27.39 13.75
C GLY A 222 29.86 26.10 14.53
N TYR A 223 28.83 26.07 15.37
CA TYR A 223 28.42 24.89 16.09
C TYR A 223 27.68 23.89 15.19
N LYS A 224 27.90 22.61 15.42
CA LYS A 224 27.04 21.55 14.88
C LYS A 224 25.86 21.37 15.84
N VAL A 225 24.65 21.57 15.33
CA VAL A 225 23.44 21.62 16.14
C VAL A 225 22.58 20.39 15.87
N LEU A 226 22.22 19.65 16.93
CA LEU A 226 21.22 18.60 16.90
C LEU A 226 19.96 19.11 17.56
N VAL A 227 18.85 19.09 16.83
CA VAL A 227 17.54 19.52 17.32
C VAL A 227 16.67 18.28 17.57
N LEU A 228 16.20 18.14 18.80
CA LEU A 228 15.31 17.06 19.21
C LEU A 228 13.94 17.66 19.52
N ASN A 229 12.95 17.32 18.71
CA ASN A 229 11.59 17.82 18.85
C ASN A 229 10.66 16.70 19.33
N PRO A 230 9.75 16.97 20.28
CA PRO A 230 8.81 15.97 20.76
C PRO A 230 7.64 15.73 19.80
N SER A 231 7.49 16.53 18.74
CA SER A 231 6.41 16.38 17.77
C SER A 231 6.93 16.38 16.33
N VAL A 232 6.28 15.59 15.47
CA VAL A 232 6.61 15.52 14.05
C VAL A 232 6.34 16.84 13.34
N ALA A 233 5.28 17.55 13.72
CA ALA A 233 4.94 18.85 13.15
C ALA A 233 6.04 19.90 13.37
N ALA A 234 6.67 19.91 14.55
CA ALA A 234 7.79 20.80 14.85
C ALA A 234 9.06 20.40 14.06
N THR A 235 9.24 19.12 13.76
CA THR A 235 10.38 18.61 12.99
C THR A 235 10.26 18.96 11.51
N LEU A 236 9.04 18.96 10.97
CA LEU A 236 8.76 19.28 9.56
C LEU A 236 8.61 20.78 9.29
N GLY A 237 8.46 21.56 10.32
CA GLY A 237 8.25 23.01 10.25
C GLY A 237 9.51 23.84 10.06
#